data_02d0007339b8c4ef89ac96df0e30a97c
#
_entry.id   02d0007339b8c4ef89ac96df0e30a97c
#
_cell.length_a   1.000
_cell.length_b   1.000
_cell.length_c   1.000
_cell.angle_alpha   90.00
_cell.angle_beta   90.00
_cell.angle_gamma   90.00
#
_symmetry.space_group_name_H-M   'P 1'
#
loop_
_entity.id
_entity.type
_entity.pdbx_description
1 polymer ?
#
loop_
_entity_poly.entity_id
_entity_poly.type
_entity_poly.pdbx_seq_one_letter_code
_entity_poly.pdbx_strand_id
1 'polypeptide(L)'
;MVAYFKWINNLAMAIGAILGGALIAILYKGQILGSDFTKGVYFALGVIVGVIIGRTVSSIYANKRLQKIYALLYTECDPERFIKEFTPLNERVPKDIAEYMVGRAHLAFAWEALGDFDKALEMVGNIDPTELKLHMLNTSSLITNRRVTLYTLMGDYEKAKEQVEALKALEEVAKKRSTTLAKNLEQCIRLNNARIAAATEENTDVVYLEEEIALAGNVIYKKEIQLALAQFFERTGQEQRAAALFVDILKDKRGLYTERVAQGKK
;
A
#
# COMPACT_ATOMS: atom_id res chain seq x y z
N MET A 1 -2.75 7.63 -8.41
CA MET A 1 -2.96 6.61 -9.46
C MET A 1 -2.62 7.09 -10.88
N VAL A 2 -3.09 8.26 -11.30
CA VAL A 2 -2.77 8.84 -12.63
C VAL A 2 -1.27 9.10 -12.81
N ALA A 3 -0.55 9.37 -11.72
CA ALA A 3 0.88 9.67 -11.78
C ALA A 3 1.72 8.51 -12.35
N TYR A 4 1.41 7.26 -12.03
CA TYR A 4 2.12 6.07 -12.53
C TYR A 4 2.01 5.88 -14.06
N PHE A 5 0.92 6.37 -14.66
CA PHE A 5 0.59 6.19 -16.08
C PHE A 5 0.36 7.52 -16.80
N LYS A 6 1.00 8.61 -16.35
CA LYS A 6 0.81 9.98 -16.87
C LYS A 6 0.94 10.05 -18.40
N TRP A 7 1.91 9.34 -18.99
CA TRP A 7 2.11 9.34 -20.44
C TRP A 7 0.95 8.68 -21.20
N ILE A 8 0.38 7.57 -20.67
CA ILE A 8 -0.80 6.90 -21.25
C ILE A 8 -2.00 7.82 -21.19
N ASN A 9 -2.20 8.51 -20.07
CA ASN A 9 -3.28 9.47 -19.91
C ASN A 9 -3.18 10.63 -20.88
N ASN A 10 -1.97 11.20 -21.06
CA ASN A 10 -1.75 12.28 -22.03
C ASN A 10 -2.00 11.81 -23.47
N LEU A 11 -1.52 10.63 -23.83
CA LEU A 11 -1.74 10.05 -25.17
C LEU A 11 -3.25 9.80 -25.41
N ALA A 12 -3.95 9.21 -24.45
CA ALA A 12 -5.39 8.95 -24.56
C ALA A 12 -6.22 10.24 -24.67
N MET A 13 -5.84 11.29 -23.94
CA MET A 13 -6.47 12.60 -24.07
C MET A 13 -6.23 13.22 -25.46
N ALA A 14 -5.03 13.11 -25.99
CA ALA A 14 -4.70 13.61 -27.34
C ALA A 14 -5.49 12.85 -28.42
N ILE A 15 -5.52 11.52 -28.36
CA ILE A 15 -6.33 10.69 -29.26
C ILE A 15 -7.81 11.04 -29.14
N GLY A 16 -8.32 11.18 -27.92
CA GLY A 16 -9.70 11.56 -27.66
C GLY A 16 -10.05 12.93 -28.26
N ALA A 17 -9.17 13.92 -28.13
CA ALA A 17 -9.33 15.24 -28.73
C ALA A 17 -9.42 15.18 -30.25
N ILE A 18 -8.51 14.40 -30.88
CA ILE A 18 -8.49 14.23 -32.35
C ILE A 18 -9.80 13.54 -32.83
N LEU A 19 -10.20 12.46 -32.18
CA LEU A 19 -11.41 11.71 -32.54
C LEU A 19 -12.67 12.56 -32.33
N GLY A 20 -12.77 13.31 -31.23
CA GLY A 20 -13.89 14.19 -30.96
C GLY A 20 -13.97 15.33 -31.96
N GLY A 21 -12.86 15.96 -32.33
CA GLY A 21 -12.79 16.98 -33.35
C GLY A 21 -13.11 16.42 -34.74
N ALA A 22 -12.58 15.24 -35.10
CA ALA A 22 -12.84 14.59 -36.38
C ALA A 22 -14.33 14.21 -36.53
N LEU A 23 -14.96 13.69 -35.49
CA LEU A 23 -16.38 13.36 -35.48
C LEU A 23 -17.23 14.59 -35.81
N ILE A 24 -16.97 15.71 -35.15
CA ILE A 24 -17.70 16.96 -35.40
C ILE A 24 -17.42 17.48 -36.83
N ALA A 25 -16.18 17.36 -37.33
CA ALA A 25 -15.82 17.77 -38.67
C ALA A 25 -16.58 16.94 -39.75
N ILE A 26 -16.80 15.64 -39.49
CA ILE A 26 -17.61 14.76 -40.40
C ILE A 26 -19.07 15.19 -40.36
N LEU A 27 -19.64 15.43 -39.18
CA LEU A 27 -21.01 15.94 -39.03
C LEU A 27 -21.19 17.31 -39.73
N TYR A 28 -20.13 18.12 -39.71
CA TYR A 28 -20.10 19.38 -40.40
C TYR A 28 -20.18 19.30 -41.93
N LYS A 29 -19.40 18.37 -42.54
CA LYS A 29 -19.49 18.11 -44.01
C LYS A 29 -20.88 17.74 -44.48
N GLY A 30 -21.70 17.12 -43.60
CA GLY A 30 -23.08 16.78 -43.86
C GLY A 30 -24.09 17.95 -43.80
N GLN A 31 -23.65 19.22 -43.67
CA GLN A 31 -24.49 20.42 -43.53
C GLN A 31 -25.49 20.42 -42.35
N ILE A 32 -25.24 19.58 -41.35
CA ILE A 32 -26.14 19.39 -40.21
C ILE A 32 -26.04 20.56 -39.22
N LEU A 33 -24.96 21.36 -39.25
CA LEU A 33 -24.69 22.46 -38.32
C LEU A 33 -24.83 23.84 -38.96
N GLY A 34 -25.43 24.77 -38.22
CA GLY A 34 -25.81 26.12 -38.65
C GLY A 34 -24.67 27.10 -39.01
N SER A 35 -24.65 28.32 -38.45
CA SER A 35 -23.66 29.37 -38.77
C SER A 35 -22.22 28.97 -38.40
N ASP A 36 -21.22 29.67 -38.92
CA ASP A 36 -19.78 29.37 -38.67
C ASP A 36 -19.40 29.50 -37.20
N PHE A 37 -20.03 30.42 -36.45
CA PHE A 37 -19.86 30.51 -35.01
C PHE A 37 -20.36 29.24 -34.31
N THR A 38 -21.57 28.79 -34.65
CA THR A 38 -22.20 27.57 -34.11
C THR A 38 -21.30 26.33 -34.38
N LYS A 39 -20.70 26.24 -35.57
CA LYS A 39 -19.78 25.17 -35.96
C LYS A 39 -18.53 25.15 -35.09
N GLY A 40 -17.94 26.30 -34.82
CA GLY A 40 -16.78 26.44 -33.92
C GLY A 40 -17.08 25.97 -32.49
N VAL A 41 -18.25 26.31 -31.96
CA VAL A 41 -18.72 25.88 -30.63
C VAL A 41 -18.87 24.35 -30.59
N TYR A 42 -19.52 23.75 -31.58
CA TYR A 42 -19.66 22.28 -31.60
C TYR A 42 -18.33 21.55 -31.75
N PHE A 43 -17.40 22.08 -32.57
CA PHE A 43 -16.06 21.52 -32.69
C PHE A 43 -15.33 21.53 -31.33
N ALA A 44 -15.36 22.66 -30.63
CA ALA A 44 -14.75 22.78 -29.29
C ALA A 44 -15.37 21.80 -28.29
N LEU A 45 -16.71 21.67 -28.30
CA LEU A 45 -17.42 20.70 -27.46
C LEU A 45 -17.01 19.25 -27.79
N GLY A 46 -16.89 18.90 -29.08
CA GLY A 46 -16.44 17.58 -29.52
C GLY A 46 -15.03 17.25 -29.00
N VAL A 47 -14.10 18.22 -29.09
CA VAL A 47 -12.74 18.07 -28.52
C VAL A 47 -12.78 17.85 -27.02
N ILE A 48 -13.55 18.65 -26.28
CA ILE A 48 -13.68 18.55 -24.80
C ILE A 48 -14.23 17.16 -24.42
N VAL A 49 -15.33 16.75 -25.04
CA VAL A 49 -15.93 15.42 -24.79
C VAL A 49 -14.95 14.30 -25.12
N GLY A 50 -14.23 14.40 -26.24
CA GLY A 50 -13.19 13.44 -26.61
C GLY A 50 -12.06 13.35 -25.57
N VAL A 51 -11.59 14.48 -25.04
CA VAL A 51 -10.59 14.52 -23.96
C VAL A 51 -11.12 13.84 -22.69
N ILE A 52 -12.36 14.13 -22.29
CA ILE A 52 -12.98 13.51 -21.10
C ILE A 52 -13.07 11.99 -21.28
N ILE A 53 -13.53 11.52 -22.42
CA ILE A 53 -13.61 10.08 -22.73
C ILE A 53 -12.22 9.45 -22.68
N GLY A 54 -11.22 10.04 -23.37
CA GLY A 54 -9.84 9.56 -23.38
C GLY A 54 -9.25 9.45 -21.97
N ARG A 55 -9.45 10.48 -21.14
CA ARG A 55 -9.02 10.47 -19.74
C ARG A 55 -9.71 9.37 -18.93
N THR A 56 -11.00 9.17 -19.11
CA THR A 56 -11.77 8.15 -18.39
C THR A 56 -11.29 6.74 -18.76
N VAL A 57 -11.14 6.47 -20.05
CA VAL A 57 -10.65 5.16 -20.55
C VAL A 57 -9.23 4.89 -20.04
N SER A 58 -8.33 5.87 -20.12
CA SER A 58 -6.96 5.70 -19.62
C SER A 58 -6.90 5.48 -18.10
N SER A 59 -7.77 6.14 -17.34
CA SER A 59 -7.86 5.96 -15.89
C SER A 59 -8.36 4.56 -15.53
N ILE A 60 -9.35 4.03 -16.24
CA ILE A 60 -9.84 2.66 -16.04
C ILE A 60 -8.74 1.65 -16.34
N TYR A 61 -8.02 1.83 -17.45
CA TYR A 61 -6.89 0.96 -17.82
C TYR A 61 -5.78 1.01 -16.77
N ALA A 62 -5.36 2.21 -16.36
CA ALA A 62 -4.34 2.41 -15.36
C ALA A 62 -4.71 1.76 -14.01
N ASN A 63 -5.97 1.93 -13.58
CA ASN A 63 -6.47 1.34 -12.36
C ASN A 63 -6.46 -0.19 -12.41
N LYS A 64 -6.97 -0.80 -13.49
CA LYS A 64 -6.96 -2.25 -13.67
C LYS A 64 -5.54 -2.83 -13.67
N ARG A 65 -4.59 -2.14 -14.32
CA ARG A 65 -3.20 -2.58 -14.36
C ARG A 65 -2.55 -2.49 -12.99
N LEU A 66 -2.77 -1.39 -12.27
CA LEU A 66 -2.23 -1.21 -10.92
C LEU A 66 -2.82 -2.22 -9.92
N GLN A 67 -4.14 -2.49 -10.01
CA GLN A 67 -4.79 -3.54 -9.21
C GLN A 67 -4.17 -4.92 -9.45
N LYS A 68 -3.86 -5.28 -10.72
CA LYS A 68 -3.18 -6.55 -11.03
C LYS A 68 -1.79 -6.61 -10.39
N ILE A 69 -1.03 -5.51 -10.41
CA ILE A 69 0.29 -5.46 -9.79
C ILE A 69 0.17 -5.58 -8.26
N TYR A 70 -0.77 -4.89 -7.64
CA TYR A 70 -1.00 -5.05 -6.19
C TYR A 70 -1.49 -6.45 -5.81
N ALA A 71 -2.25 -7.11 -6.68
CA ALA A 71 -2.67 -8.50 -6.45
C ALA A 71 -1.48 -9.45 -6.31
N LEU A 72 -0.35 -9.20 -7.00
CA LEU A 72 0.88 -9.98 -6.83
C LEU A 72 1.32 -10.02 -5.37
N LEU A 73 1.29 -8.87 -4.69
CA LEU A 73 1.73 -8.76 -3.30
C LEU A 73 0.66 -9.23 -2.31
N TYR A 74 -0.58 -8.76 -2.49
CA TYR A 74 -1.63 -8.90 -1.48
C TYR A 74 -2.49 -10.15 -1.62
N THR A 75 -2.56 -10.73 -2.82
CA THR A 75 -3.41 -11.89 -3.12
C THR A 75 -2.59 -13.11 -3.51
N GLU A 76 -1.64 -12.93 -4.44
CA GLU A 76 -0.80 -14.02 -4.93
C GLU A 76 0.39 -14.29 -3.99
N CYS A 77 0.72 -13.34 -3.10
CA CYS A 77 1.85 -13.40 -2.17
C CYS A 77 3.18 -13.66 -2.89
N ASP A 78 3.40 -12.99 -4.02
CA ASP A 78 4.62 -13.02 -4.82
C ASP A 78 5.34 -11.65 -4.72
N PRO A 79 6.07 -11.40 -3.61
CA PRO A 79 6.73 -10.12 -3.38
C PRO A 79 7.87 -9.86 -4.37
N GLU A 80 8.57 -10.89 -4.87
CA GLU A 80 9.65 -10.72 -5.85
C GLU A 80 9.11 -10.17 -7.17
N ARG A 81 8.04 -10.76 -7.67
CA ARG A 81 7.39 -10.31 -8.89
C ARG A 81 6.77 -8.93 -8.73
N PHE A 82 6.17 -8.65 -7.57
CA PHE A 82 5.67 -7.31 -7.26
C PHE A 82 6.79 -6.27 -7.34
N ILE A 83 7.93 -6.49 -6.68
CA ILE A 83 9.09 -5.59 -6.70
C ILE A 83 9.53 -5.35 -8.15
N LYS A 84 9.70 -6.42 -8.93
CA LYS A 84 10.14 -6.35 -10.33
C LYS A 84 9.20 -5.50 -11.20
N GLU A 85 7.88 -5.69 -11.06
CA GLU A 85 6.89 -4.99 -11.88
C GLU A 85 6.58 -3.58 -11.37
N PHE A 86 6.62 -3.35 -10.05
CA PHE A 86 6.18 -2.09 -9.46
C PHE A 86 7.30 -1.04 -9.35
N THR A 87 8.54 -1.44 -9.07
CA THR A 87 9.67 -0.50 -8.92
C THR A 87 9.80 0.48 -10.11
N PRO A 88 9.83 0.02 -11.38
CA PRO A 88 9.96 0.91 -12.52
C PRO A 88 8.78 1.88 -12.68
N LEU A 89 7.60 1.52 -12.16
CA LEU A 89 6.44 2.40 -12.16
C LEU A 89 6.57 3.47 -11.09
N ASN A 90 6.99 3.08 -9.88
CA ASN A 90 7.16 4.02 -8.77
C ASN A 90 8.25 5.07 -9.05
N GLU A 91 9.34 4.68 -9.68
CA GLU A 91 10.44 5.59 -10.07
C GLU A 91 10.04 6.67 -11.08
N ARG A 92 8.97 6.45 -11.84
CA ARG A 92 8.42 7.45 -12.78
C ARG A 92 7.55 8.50 -12.11
N VAL A 93 7.18 8.29 -10.85
CA VAL A 93 6.36 9.20 -10.07
C VAL A 93 7.25 10.29 -9.46
N PRO A 94 6.85 11.58 -9.51
CA PRO A 94 7.59 12.64 -8.82
C PRO A 94 7.75 12.34 -7.32
N LYS A 95 8.97 12.55 -6.81
CA LYS A 95 9.34 12.12 -5.44
C LYS A 95 8.64 12.92 -4.33
N ASP A 96 8.15 14.10 -4.65
CA ASP A 96 7.50 15.04 -3.73
C ASP A 96 6.01 14.81 -3.55
N ILE A 97 5.43 13.80 -4.21
CA ILE A 97 4.00 13.52 -4.10
C ILE A 97 3.70 12.26 -3.29
N ALA A 98 2.50 12.23 -2.70
CA ALA A 98 2.05 11.14 -1.83
C ALA A 98 2.09 9.77 -2.51
N GLU A 99 1.75 9.68 -3.79
CA GLU A 99 1.75 8.43 -4.54
C GLU A 99 3.13 7.76 -4.59
N TYR A 100 4.20 8.54 -4.74
CA TYR A 100 5.57 8.02 -4.69
C TYR A 100 5.88 7.40 -3.32
N MET A 101 5.54 8.12 -2.25
CA MET A 101 5.82 7.71 -0.88
C MET A 101 4.99 6.48 -0.48
N VAL A 102 3.72 6.43 -0.87
CA VAL A 102 2.86 5.25 -0.70
C VAL A 102 3.43 4.06 -1.47
N GLY A 103 3.91 4.29 -2.69
CA GLY A 103 4.58 3.25 -3.48
C GLY A 103 5.81 2.69 -2.78
N ARG A 104 6.64 3.53 -2.17
CA ARG A 104 7.79 3.09 -1.36
C ARG A 104 7.37 2.27 -0.15
N ALA A 105 6.28 2.63 0.51
CA ALA A 105 5.76 1.84 1.63
C ALA A 105 5.29 0.43 1.20
N HIS A 106 4.72 0.30 0.00
CA HIS A 106 4.38 -1.02 -0.55
C HIS A 106 5.63 -1.82 -0.96
N LEU A 107 6.65 -1.17 -1.52
CA LEU A 107 7.95 -1.82 -1.81
C LEU A 107 8.64 -2.26 -0.51
N ALA A 108 8.60 -1.42 0.55
CA ALA A 108 9.11 -1.82 1.87
C ALA A 108 8.41 -3.07 2.38
N PHE A 109 7.08 -3.17 2.25
CA PHE A 109 6.34 -4.36 2.64
C PHE A 109 6.75 -5.61 1.85
N ALA A 110 7.02 -5.46 0.56
CA ALA A 110 7.47 -6.57 -0.25
C ALA A 110 8.89 -7.05 0.14
N TRP A 111 9.82 -6.12 0.40
CA TRP A 111 11.16 -6.45 0.90
C TRP A 111 11.13 -7.06 2.31
N GLU A 112 10.26 -6.55 3.19
CA GLU A 112 9.98 -7.09 4.52
C GLU A 112 9.51 -8.55 4.42
N ALA A 113 8.56 -8.83 3.56
CA ALA A 113 8.05 -10.18 3.32
C ALA A 113 9.14 -11.16 2.84
N LEU A 114 10.15 -10.65 2.14
CA LEU A 114 11.35 -11.39 1.75
C LEU A 114 12.43 -11.43 2.85
N GLY A 115 12.28 -10.68 3.95
CA GLY A 115 13.27 -10.58 5.03
C GLY A 115 14.50 -9.76 4.69
N ASP A 116 14.46 -8.95 3.64
CA ASP A 116 15.50 -7.97 3.30
C ASP A 116 15.15 -6.64 3.99
N PHE A 117 15.37 -6.60 5.31
CA PHE A 117 14.97 -5.47 6.15
C PHE A 117 15.76 -4.20 5.85
N ASP A 118 17.02 -4.33 5.41
CA ASP A 118 17.84 -3.17 5.04
C ASP A 118 17.23 -2.45 3.84
N LYS A 119 16.87 -3.19 2.79
CA LYS A 119 16.16 -2.61 1.64
C LYS A 119 14.78 -2.08 2.02
N ALA A 120 14.05 -2.78 2.88
CA ALA A 120 12.76 -2.28 3.36
C ALA A 120 12.90 -0.94 4.09
N LEU A 121 13.91 -0.79 4.96
CA LEU A 121 14.21 0.48 5.64
C LEU A 121 14.71 1.54 4.65
N GLU A 122 15.51 1.20 3.66
CA GLU A 122 15.89 2.14 2.59
C GLU A 122 14.67 2.75 1.90
N MET A 123 13.61 1.96 1.70
CA MET A 123 12.38 2.46 1.08
C MET A 123 11.65 3.50 1.93
N VAL A 124 11.64 3.40 3.26
CA VAL A 124 10.85 4.28 4.15
C VAL A 124 11.70 5.10 5.12
N GLY A 125 12.97 4.75 5.31
CA GLY A 125 13.86 5.35 6.32
C GLY A 125 14.15 6.83 6.10
N ASN A 126 14.31 7.24 4.84
CA ASN A 126 14.68 8.62 4.46
C ASN A 126 13.47 9.56 4.30
N ILE A 127 12.25 9.10 4.59
CA ILE A 127 11.06 9.92 4.52
C ILE A 127 10.75 10.39 5.94
N ASP A 128 10.89 11.69 6.23
CA ASP A 128 10.45 12.22 7.52
C ASP A 128 8.94 12.41 7.52
N PRO A 129 8.17 11.61 8.30
CA PRO A 129 6.72 11.72 8.33
C PRO A 129 6.23 13.06 8.92
N THR A 130 7.07 13.76 9.70
CA THR A 130 6.72 15.04 10.33
C THR A 130 6.81 16.21 9.36
N GLU A 131 7.65 16.10 8.34
CA GLU A 131 7.78 17.09 7.25
C GLU A 131 6.65 16.97 6.21
N LEU A 132 5.88 15.88 6.24
CA LEU A 132 4.80 15.68 5.29
C LEU A 132 3.65 16.65 5.56
N LYS A 133 3.20 17.28 4.47
CA LYS A 133 2.06 18.21 4.54
C LYS A 133 0.84 17.52 5.15
N LEU A 134 0.05 18.29 5.83
CA LEU A 134 -1.11 17.80 6.58
C LEU A 134 -2.17 17.03 5.76
N HIS A 135 -2.22 17.25 4.42
CA HIS A 135 -3.06 16.46 3.53
C HIS A 135 -2.46 15.07 3.22
N MET A 136 -1.21 14.82 3.62
CA MET A 136 -0.52 13.55 3.48
C MET A 136 -0.57 12.70 4.76
N LEU A 137 -1.46 13.01 5.70
CA LEU A 137 -1.57 12.34 7.00
C LEU A 137 -1.70 10.81 6.87
N ASN A 138 -2.49 10.32 5.90
CA ASN A 138 -2.59 8.88 5.60
C ASN A 138 -1.23 8.28 5.19
N THR A 139 -0.46 9.02 4.40
CA THR A 139 0.87 8.60 3.93
C THR A 139 1.85 8.55 5.10
N SER A 140 1.86 9.58 5.95
CA SER A 140 2.67 9.62 7.18
C SER A 140 2.35 8.43 8.07
N SER A 141 1.07 8.14 8.30
CA SER A 141 0.61 7.01 9.11
C SER A 141 1.07 5.67 8.54
N LEU A 142 0.97 5.47 7.23
CA LEU A 142 1.40 4.26 6.56
C LEU A 142 2.92 4.04 6.70
N ILE A 143 3.72 5.07 6.49
CA ILE A 143 5.19 5.01 6.58
C ILE A 143 5.61 4.73 8.02
N THR A 144 5.05 5.45 8.99
CA THR A 144 5.37 5.27 10.41
C THR A 144 4.99 3.87 10.88
N ASN A 145 3.79 3.38 10.52
CA ASN A 145 3.36 2.02 10.84
C ASN A 145 4.31 0.97 10.23
N ARG A 146 4.77 1.17 9.01
CA ARG A 146 5.72 0.26 8.36
C ARG A 146 7.07 0.23 9.11
N ARG A 147 7.55 1.38 9.60
CA ARG A 147 8.76 1.44 10.43
C ARG A 147 8.61 0.69 11.76
N VAL A 148 7.45 0.80 12.43
CA VAL A 148 7.20 0.01 13.65
C VAL A 148 7.36 -1.47 13.36
N THR A 149 6.71 -1.96 12.29
CA THR A 149 6.78 -3.38 11.91
C THR A 149 8.22 -3.81 11.61
N LEU A 150 8.96 -3.03 10.83
CA LEU A 150 10.35 -3.33 10.47
C LEU A 150 11.25 -3.40 11.70
N TYR A 151 11.23 -2.40 12.57
CA TYR A 151 12.04 -2.40 13.80
C TYR A 151 11.64 -3.55 14.73
N THR A 152 10.36 -3.90 14.81
CA THR A 152 9.90 -5.07 15.59
C THR A 152 10.48 -6.37 15.04
N LEU A 153 10.45 -6.57 13.71
CA LEU A 153 11.00 -7.77 13.06
C LEU A 153 12.53 -7.86 13.14
N MET A 154 13.21 -6.72 13.19
CA MET A 154 14.66 -6.62 13.39
C MET A 154 15.09 -6.80 14.85
N GLY A 155 14.16 -6.80 15.80
CA GLY A 155 14.44 -6.86 17.23
C GLY A 155 14.88 -5.52 17.85
N ASP A 156 14.79 -4.41 17.12
CA ASP A 156 15.07 -3.05 17.62
C ASP A 156 13.81 -2.46 18.26
N TYR A 157 13.45 -3.03 19.42
CA TYR A 157 12.19 -2.69 20.10
C TYR A 157 12.14 -1.25 20.62
N GLU A 158 13.28 -0.66 20.94
CA GLU A 158 13.31 0.74 21.38
C GLU A 158 12.91 1.67 20.23
N LYS A 159 13.49 1.50 19.04
CA LYS A 159 13.05 2.26 17.87
C LYS A 159 11.60 1.93 17.46
N ALA A 160 11.16 0.68 17.62
CA ALA A 160 9.77 0.33 17.39
C ALA A 160 8.83 1.13 18.30
N LYS A 161 9.12 1.23 19.60
CA LYS A 161 8.35 2.03 20.57
C LYS A 161 8.36 3.51 20.22
N GLU A 162 9.51 4.08 19.84
CA GLU A 162 9.59 5.48 19.38
C GLU A 162 8.64 5.74 18.19
N GLN A 163 8.57 4.80 17.22
CA GLN A 163 7.64 4.94 16.09
C GLN A 163 6.17 4.75 16.50
N VAL A 164 5.88 3.95 17.55
CA VAL A 164 4.53 3.88 18.12
C VAL A 164 4.12 5.21 18.73
N GLU A 165 5.02 5.90 19.44
CA GLU A 165 4.72 7.25 19.96
C GLU A 165 4.47 8.24 18.81
N ALA A 166 5.21 8.14 17.71
CA ALA A 166 4.93 8.94 16.51
C ALA A 166 3.54 8.62 15.91
N LEU A 167 3.10 7.35 15.92
CA LEU A 167 1.73 6.98 15.50
C LEU A 167 0.66 7.59 16.41
N LYS A 168 0.89 7.63 17.73
CA LYS A 168 -0.03 8.28 18.69
C LYS A 168 -0.16 9.77 18.41
N ALA A 169 0.95 10.44 18.11
CA ALA A 169 0.92 11.86 17.73
C ALA A 169 0.10 12.09 16.44
N LEU A 170 0.23 11.20 15.45
CA LEU A 170 -0.57 11.25 14.22
C LEU A 170 -2.06 10.96 14.48
N GLU A 171 -2.38 10.06 15.42
CA GLU A 171 -3.75 9.76 15.85
C GLU A 171 -4.43 11.00 16.46
N GLU A 172 -3.74 11.74 17.32
CA GLU A 172 -4.27 12.99 17.92
C GLU A 172 -4.60 14.05 16.84
N VAL A 173 -3.77 14.12 15.79
CA VAL A 173 -4.07 14.98 14.63
C VAL A 173 -5.27 14.45 13.84
N ALA A 174 -5.33 13.11 13.66
CA ALA A 174 -6.40 12.47 12.92
C ALA A 174 -7.76 12.61 13.61
N LYS A 175 -7.85 12.54 14.95
CA LYS A 175 -9.07 12.75 15.73
C LYS A 175 -9.79 14.05 15.39
N LYS A 176 -9.04 15.10 15.05
CA LYS A 176 -9.57 16.42 14.68
C LYS A 176 -10.03 16.53 13.21
N ARG A 177 -9.73 15.52 12.36
CA ARG A 177 -9.87 15.63 10.89
C ARG A 177 -10.60 14.48 10.23
N SER A 178 -10.42 13.26 10.72
CA SER A 178 -10.96 12.06 10.11
C SER A 178 -11.14 10.96 11.15
N THR A 179 -12.36 10.78 11.60
CA THR A 179 -12.72 9.73 12.55
C THR A 179 -12.32 8.33 12.06
N THR A 180 -12.44 8.08 10.75
CA THR A 180 -12.03 6.81 10.16
C THR A 180 -10.52 6.59 10.29
N LEU A 181 -9.71 7.62 9.96
CA LEU A 181 -8.26 7.50 10.08
C LEU A 181 -7.83 7.34 11.55
N ALA A 182 -8.46 8.08 12.48
CA ALA A 182 -8.17 7.95 13.90
C ALA A 182 -8.43 6.52 14.41
N LYS A 183 -9.57 5.92 14.07
CA LYS A 183 -9.87 4.52 14.40
C LYS A 183 -8.86 3.52 13.80
N ASN A 184 -8.48 3.73 12.55
CA ASN A 184 -7.46 2.87 11.92
C ASN A 184 -6.11 2.98 12.64
N LEU A 185 -5.70 4.19 13.03
CA LEU A 185 -4.47 4.41 13.79
C LEU A 185 -4.53 3.78 15.17
N GLU A 186 -5.65 3.90 15.90
CA GLU A 186 -5.87 3.24 17.18
C GLU A 186 -5.68 1.71 17.06
N GLN A 187 -6.27 1.08 16.04
CA GLN A 187 -6.08 -0.35 15.76
C GLN A 187 -4.62 -0.70 15.44
N CYS A 188 -3.96 0.11 14.58
CA CYS A 188 -2.54 -0.08 14.27
C CYS A 188 -1.66 0.02 15.52
N ILE A 189 -1.90 1.01 16.39
CA ILE A 189 -1.17 1.21 17.65
C ILE A 189 -1.39 0.02 18.57
N ARG A 190 -2.62 -0.43 18.75
CA ARG A 190 -2.95 -1.60 19.59
C ARG A 190 -2.22 -2.85 19.11
N LEU A 191 -2.28 -3.12 17.80
CA LEU A 191 -1.62 -4.29 17.22
C LEU A 191 -0.10 -4.24 17.38
N ASN A 192 0.51 -3.09 17.09
CA ASN A 192 1.96 -2.94 17.23
C ASN A 192 2.41 -3.10 18.68
N ASN A 193 1.68 -2.54 19.65
CA ASN A 193 1.95 -2.74 21.07
C ASN A 193 1.85 -4.22 21.46
N ALA A 194 0.81 -4.94 21.01
CA ALA A 194 0.65 -6.36 21.28
C ALA A 194 1.79 -7.20 20.67
N ARG A 195 2.26 -6.86 19.45
CA ARG A 195 3.41 -7.54 18.80
C ARG A 195 4.73 -7.25 19.52
N ILE A 196 4.97 -6.01 19.96
CA ILE A 196 6.16 -5.65 20.73
C ILE A 196 6.13 -6.37 22.09
N ALA A 197 5.00 -6.34 22.81
CA ALA A 197 4.83 -7.06 24.06
C ALA A 197 5.04 -8.58 23.89
N ALA A 198 4.50 -9.18 22.83
CA ALA A 198 4.74 -10.57 22.50
C ALA A 198 6.23 -10.91 22.33
N ALA A 199 7.04 -9.96 21.90
CA ALA A 199 8.48 -10.15 21.72
C ALA A 199 9.30 -9.86 23.01
N THR A 200 8.83 -8.96 23.89
CA THR A 200 9.64 -8.41 24.98
C THR A 200 9.11 -8.70 26.38
N GLU A 201 7.81 -9.00 26.54
CA GLU A 201 7.14 -9.08 27.86
C GLU A 201 6.67 -10.51 28.16
N GLU A 202 6.44 -10.81 29.43
CA GLU A 202 5.89 -12.09 29.87
C GLU A 202 4.39 -12.24 29.54
N ASN A 203 3.70 -11.11 29.33
CA ASN A 203 2.27 -11.06 29.00
C ASN A 203 2.03 -10.24 27.75
N THR A 204 1.13 -10.70 26.91
CA THR A 204 0.59 -9.98 25.76
C THR A 204 -0.90 -10.24 25.61
N ASP A 205 -1.58 -9.41 24.82
CA ASP A 205 -3.02 -9.61 24.50
C ASP A 205 -3.17 -10.74 23.44
N VAL A 206 -3.03 -12.00 23.92
CA VAL A 206 -3.09 -13.20 23.07
C VAL A 206 -4.43 -13.29 22.35
N VAL A 207 -5.54 -12.99 23.04
CA VAL A 207 -6.89 -13.08 22.46
C VAL A 207 -7.01 -12.12 21.29
N TYR A 208 -6.54 -10.90 21.46
CA TYR A 208 -6.55 -9.92 20.38
C TYR A 208 -5.68 -10.34 19.17
N LEU A 209 -4.49 -10.89 19.40
CA LEU A 209 -3.66 -11.38 18.32
C LEU A 209 -4.30 -12.57 17.58
N GLU A 210 -4.98 -13.47 18.29
CA GLU A 210 -5.73 -14.58 17.69
C GLU A 210 -6.93 -14.08 16.86
N GLU A 211 -7.64 -13.05 17.33
CA GLU A 211 -8.69 -12.37 16.56
C GLU A 211 -8.14 -11.72 15.28
N GLU A 212 -7.03 -11.02 15.37
CA GLU A 212 -6.37 -10.40 14.21
C GLU A 212 -5.91 -11.44 13.19
N ILE A 213 -5.40 -12.61 13.63
CA ILE A 213 -5.06 -13.74 12.76
C ILE A 213 -6.30 -14.26 12.02
N ALA A 214 -7.42 -14.36 12.73
CA ALA A 214 -8.68 -14.85 12.15
C ALA A 214 -9.29 -13.87 11.14
N LEU A 215 -9.15 -12.56 11.38
CA LEU A 215 -9.66 -11.49 10.52
C LEU A 215 -8.74 -11.12 9.37
N ALA A 216 -7.48 -11.57 9.40
CA ALA A 216 -6.47 -11.18 8.43
C ALA A 216 -6.84 -11.61 7.00
N GLY A 217 -7.15 -10.65 6.15
CA GLY A 217 -7.44 -10.87 4.72
C GLY A 217 -6.19 -11.03 3.84
N ASN A 218 -5.00 -10.76 4.37
CA ASN A 218 -3.71 -10.89 3.67
C ASN A 218 -2.85 -11.96 4.31
N VAL A 219 -2.34 -12.90 3.52
CA VAL A 219 -1.56 -14.06 4.00
C VAL A 219 -0.23 -13.64 4.61
N ILE A 220 0.47 -12.65 4.04
CA ILE A 220 1.76 -12.17 4.58
C ILE A 220 1.54 -11.61 5.98
N TYR A 221 0.58 -10.69 6.12
CA TYR A 221 0.21 -10.08 7.39
C TYR A 221 -0.24 -11.12 8.44
N LYS A 222 -1.05 -12.10 8.02
CA LYS A 222 -1.47 -13.21 8.88
C LYS A 222 -0.27 -13.96 9.44
N LYS A 223 0.67 -14.37 8.56
CA LYS A 223 1.87 -15.12 8.96
C LYS A 223 2.81 -14.31 9.85
N GLU A 224 2.85 -13.00 9.71
CA GLU A 224 3.62 -12.12 10.61
C GLU A 224 3.07 -12.12 12.04
N ILE A 225 1.73 -12.03 12.19
CA ILE A 225 1.11 -12.07 13.53
C ILE A 225 1.25 -13.47 14.12
N GLN A 226 1.06 -14.52 13.32
CA GLN A 226 1.29 -15.91 13.74
C GLN A 226 2.72 -16.14 14.22
N LEU A 227 3.72 -15.57 13.53
CA LEU A 227 5.12 -15.67 13.93
C LEU A 227 5.38 -14.98 15.27
N ALA A 228 4.87 -13.75 15.46
CA ALA A 228 5.01 -13.02 16.73
C ALA A 228 4.39 -13.81 17.89
N LEU A 229 3.18 -14.37 17.69
CA LEU A 229 2.50 -15.16 18.71
C LEU A 229 3.19 -16.51 18.96
N ALA A 230 3.72 -17.18 17.93
CA ALA A 230 4.48 -18.42 18.08
C ALA A 230 5.76 -18.21 18.89
N GLN A 231 6.49 -17.13 18.62
CA GLN A 231 7.69 -16.74 19.36
C GLN A 231 7.35 -16.40 20.83
N PHE A 232 6.23 -15.74 21.09
CA PHE A 232 5.73 -15.51 22.43
C PHE A 232 5.48 -16.82 23.19
N PHE A 233 4.76 -17.77 22.58
CA PHE A 233 4.48 -19.08 23.20
C PHE A 233 5.75 -19.90 23.43
N GLU A 234 6.69 -19.88 22.48
CA GLU A 234 8.00 -20.54 22.67
C GLU A 234 8.74 -19.96 23.88
N ARG A 235 8.80 -18.64 24.00
CA ARG A 235 9.49 -17.95 25.10
C ARG A 235 8.80 -18.16 26.46
N THR A 236 7.51 -18.32 26.49
CA THR A 236 6.71 -18.56 27.71
C THR A 236 6.49 -20.06 28.04
N GLY A 237 7.21 -20.96 27.35
CA GLY A 237 7.16 -22.40 27.62
C GLY A 237 5.88 -23.12 27.13
N GLN A 238 5.08 -22.47 26.26
CA GLN A 238 3.86 -23.05 25.68
C GLN A 238 4.19 -23.72 24.34
N GLU A 239 5.12 -24.69 24.35
CA GLU A 239 5.72 -25.31 23.15
C GLU A 239 4.69 -25.89 22.18
N GLN A 240 3.60 -26.53 22.69
CA GLN A 240 2.58 -27.12 21.81
C GLN A 240 1.82 -26.06 21.01
N ARG A 241 1.51 -24.91 21.63
CA ARG A 241 0.85 -23.80 20.94
C ARG A 241 1.78 -23.16 19.91
N ALA A 242 3.06 -22.97 20.28
CA ALA A 242 4.08 -22.46 19.36
C ALA A 242 4.23 -23.38 18.14
N ALA A 243 4.37 -24.71 18.36
CA ALA A 243 4.50 -25.68 17.29
C ALA A 243 3.29 -25.68 16.33
N ALA A 244 2.06 -25.58 16.87
CA ALA A 244 0.87 -25.49 16.04
C ALA A 244 0.88 -24.28 15.10
N LEU A 245 1.30 -23.11 15.59
CA LEU A 245 1.42 -21.89 14.78
C LEU A 245 2.55 -22.01 13.74
N PHE A 246 3.71 -22.56 14.08
CA PHE A 246 4.78 -22.80 13.11
C PHE A 246 4.34 -23.75 11.99
N VAL A 247 3.58 -24.79 12.32
CA VAL A 247 2.99 -25.68 11.30
C VAL A 247 2.02 -24.91 10.41
N ASP A 248 1.20 -24.03 10.98
CA ASP A 248 0.22 -23.23 10.22
C ASP A 248 0.91 -22.22 9.28
N ILE A 249 1.98 -21.56 9.75
CA ILE A 249 2.80 -20.66 8.92
C ILE A 249 3.37 -21.39 7.69
N LEU A 250 3.72 -22.68 7.84
CA LEU A 250 4.31 -23.50 6.78
C LEU A 250 3.30 -24.08 5.79
N LYS A 251 2.00 -23.89 6.00
CA LYS A 251 0.99 -24.18 4.98
C LYS A 251 1.12 -23.18 3.83
N ASP A 252 0.94 -23.67 2.61
CA ASP A 252 0.96 -22.84 1.39
C ASP A 252 2.23 -21.96 1.28
N LYS A 253 3.39 -22.59 1.25
CA LYS A 253 4.70 -21.93 1.18
C LYS A 253 4.82 -21.03 -0.05
N ARG A 254 5.31 -19.81 0.16
CA ARG A 254 5.53 -18.76 -0.83
C ARG A 254 6.94 -18.18 -0.79
N GLY A 255 7.88 -18.79 -0.04
CA GLY A 255 9.25 -18.30 0.13
C GLY A 255 9.39 -17.09 1.07
N LEU A 256 8.38 -16.84 1.90
CA LEU A 256 8.34 -15.70 2.80
C LEU A 256 9.35 -15.82 3.96
N TYR A 257 9.79 -14.69 4.49
CA TYR A 257 10.67 -14.64 5.67
C TYR A 257 10.10 -15.42 6.86
N THR A 258 8.82 -15.21 7.17
CA THR A 258 8.12 -15.90 8.26
C THR A 258 8.17 -17.42 8.14
N GLU A 259 8.11 -17.95 6.91
CA GLU A 259 8.21 -19.38 6.62
C GLU A 259 9.62 -19.92 6.84
N ARG A 260 10.67 -19.14 6.47
CA ARG A 260 12.06 -19.53 6.72
C ARG A 260 12.36 -19.58 8.21
N VAL A 261 11.87 -18.61 8.98
CA VAL A 261 11.99 -18.63 10.44
C VAL A 261 11.29 -19.84 11.05
N ALA A 262 10.05 -20.12 10.64
CA ALA A 262 9.31 -21.29 11.11
C ALA A 262 9.94 -22.63 10.72
N GLN A 263 10.64 -22.70 9.59
CA GLN A 263 11.40 -23.90 9.19
C GLN A 263 12.60 -24.18 10.10
N GLY A 264 13.29 -23.14 10.56
CA GLY A 264 14.43 -23.26 11.48
C GLY A 264 14.03 -23.69 12.90
N LYS A 265 12.72 -23.75 13.20
CA LYS A 265 12.14 -24.15 14.49
C LYS A 265 11.59 -25.60 14.51
N LYS A 266 11.68 -26.33 13.40
CA LYS A 266 11.40 -27.75 13.30
C LYS A 266 12.64 -28.57 13.60
#